data_268952d98099dbd6f73ebb09323dbbc0
#
_entry.id   268952d98099dbd6f73ebb09323dbbc0
#
_cell.length_a   1.000
_cell.length_b   1.000
_cell.length_c   1.000
_cell.angle_alpha   90.00
_cell.angle_beta   90.00
_cell.angle_gamma   90.00
#
_symmetry.space_group_name_H-M   'P 1'
#
loop_
_entity.id
_entity.type
_entity.pdbx_description
1 polymer ?
#
loop_
_entity_poly.entity_id
_entity_poly.type
_entity_poly.pdbx_seq_one_letter_code
_entity_poly.pdbx_strand_id
1 'polypeptide(L)'
;MPPIGLRRLVGPIEDKFFDNPTGDPVFPEFPPEAYSFVLDFGCGCGRIARQLLQQREPPGKYVGVDLHRGMIRWCRKNLQPLSQGFEFHHQDIRNPGLNPMGSDTLLPFPVQDNAVTLLLAWSVFTHVDEAAAEFYLREVARVLAPEGVALTTWFLFDKTDYPMMQEFQNALFINPVDPTNAVIFDKVWLASMAARVGLAPVRLIPPDIRGFQWRIVFRRQSAGVEPVGFPEDLAPKGIERPPLTPARAETLGVADATDDPQHD
;
A
#
# COMPACT_ATOMS: atom_id res chain seq x y z
N MET A 1 8.65 8.39 19.07
CA MET A 1 7.86 7.19 18.72
C MET A 1 6.38 7.54 18.71
N PRO A 2 5.58 7.13 17.70
CA PRO A 2 4.13 7.37 17.72
C PRO A 2 3.43 6.64 18.88
N PRO A 3 2.36 7.19 19.44
CA PRO A 3 1.54 6.51 20.44
C PRO A 3 1.04 5.14 19.95
N ILE A 4 0.91 4.16 20.85
CA ILE A 4 0.47 2.80 20.52
C ILE A 4 -0.88 2.80 19.82
N GLY A 5 -1.82 3.69 20.19
CA GLY A 5 -3.13 3.80 19.54
C GLY A 5 -3.02 4.13 18.04
N LEU A 6 -2.07 4.97 17.64
CA LEU A 6 -1.84 5.24 16.21
C LEU A 6 -1.10 4.10 15.53
N ARG A 7 -0.14 3.45 16.20
CA ARG A 7 0.62 2.32 15.63
C ARG A 7 -0.28 1.12 15.31
N ARG A 8 -1.28 0.83 16.14
CA ARG A 8 -2.26 -0.25 15.92
C ARG A 8 -3.01 -0.12 14.60
N LEU A 9 -3.22 1.11 14.12
CA LEU A 9 -3.93 1.38 12.87
C LEU A 9 -3.07 1.13 11.62
N VAL A 10 -1.73 1.06 11.76
CA VAL A 10 -0.80 0.81 10.65
C VAL A 10 -0.14 -0.58 10.69
N GLY A 11 -0.60 -1.45 11.57
CA GLY A 11 -0.20 -2.85 11.68
C GLY A 11 0.78 -3.11 12.83
N PRO A 12 2.11 -3.13 12.64
CA PRO A 12 3.05 -3.49 13.70
C PRO A 12 3.12 -2.40 14.77
N ILE A 13 3.18 -2.82 16.06
CA ILE A 13 3.23 -1.90 17.21
C ILE A 13 4.60 -1.80 17.85
N GLU A 14 5.49 -2.75 17.58
CA GLU A 14 6.82 -2.82 18.19
C GLU A 14 7.74 -1.75 17.61
N ASP A 15 8.59 -1.18 18.46
CA ASP A 15 9.51 -0.10 18.12
C ASP A 15 10.46 -0.46 16.96
N LYS A 16 10.92 -1.71 16.91
CA LYS A 16 11.82 -2.21 15.85
C LYS A 16 11.31 -2.02 14.42
N PHE A 17 9.97 -1.93 14.22
CA PHE A 17 9.38 -1.68 12.91
C PHE A 17 9.32 -0.19 12.55
N PHE A 18 9.67 0.68 13.48
CA PHE A 18 9.69 2.13 13.30
C PHE A 18 11.11 2.71 13.32
N ASP A 19 12.09 1.93 13.75
CA ASP A 19 13.48 2.37 13.86
C ASP A 19 14.36 1.77 12.75
N ASN A 20 15.39 2.51 12.39
CA ASN A 20 16.46 2.10 11.48
C ASN A 20 17.82 2.34 12.18
N PRO A 21 18.19 1.50 13.16
CA PRO A 21 19.38 1.72 13.99
C PRO A 21 20.69 1.58 13.23
N THR A 22 20.71 0.90 12.07
CA THR A 22 21.91 0.75 11.26
C THR A 22 22.16 1.96 10.37
N GLY A 23 21.12 2.76 10.08
CA GLY A 23 21.18 3.86 9.13
C GLY A 23 21.30 3.44 7.68
N ASP A 24 21.07 2.16 7.38
CA ASP A 24 21.11 1.65 6.00
C ASP A 24 19.87 2.08 5.21
N PRO A 25 19.90 2.02 3.86
CA PRO A 25 18.74 2.32 3.04
C PRO A 25 17.55 1.47 3.43
N VAL A 26 16.37 2.09 3.62
CA VAL A 26 15.13 1.38 4.00
C VAL A 26 14.69 0.41 2.91
N PHE A 27 14.94 0.74 1.67
CA PHE A 27 14.67 -0.08 0.48
C PHE A 27 15.98 -0.25 -0.31
N PRO A 28 16.85 -1.19 0.10
CA PRO A 28 18.20 -1.33 -0.48
C PRO A 28 18.20 -1.74 -1.95
N GLU A 29 17.06 -2.17 -2.48
CA GLU A 29 16.85 -2.48 -3.88
C GLU A 29 16.84 -1.26 -4.80
N PHE A 30 16.74 -0.04 -4.26
CA PHE A 30 16.78 1.20 -5.02
C PHE A 30 18.11 1.94 -4.83
N PRO A 31 18.64 2.55 -5.88
CA PRO A 31 19.86 3.32 -5.79
C PRO A 31 19.67 4.63 -5.00
N PRO A 32 20.73 5.24 -4.49
CA PRO A 32 20.65 6.49 -3.70
C PRO A 32 19.88 7.63 -4.38
N GLU A 33 19.99 7.75 -5.71
CA GLU A 33 19.33 8.79 -6.50
C GLU A 33 17.80 8.68 -6.43
N ALA A 34 17.28 7.47 -6.22
CA ALA A 34 15.83 7.26 -6.05
C ALA A 34 15.29 7.98 -4.81
N TYR A 35 16.12 8.20 -3.79
CA TYR A 35 15.72 8.90 -2.58
C TYR A 35 15.78 10.44 -2.68
N SER A 36 16.07 11.01 -3.84
CA SER A 36 16.13 12.47 -4.01
C SER A 36 14.80 13.16 -3.67
N PHE A 37 13.68 12.59 -4.11
CA PHE A 37 12.34 13.02 -3.73
C PHE A 37 11.40 11.82 -3.49
N VAL A 38 11.06 11.58 -2.24
CA VAL A 38 10.15 10.48 -1.83
C VAL A 38 8.74 11.01 -1.62
N LEU A 39 7.75 10.38 -2.26
CA LEU A 39 6.32 10.54 -1.95
C LEU A 39 5.83 9.25 -1.28
N ASP A 40 5.32 9.36 -0.05
CA ASP A 40 4.80 8.24 0.74
C ASP A 40 3.26 8.36 0.84
N PHE A 41 2.57 7.64 -0.02
CA PHE A 41 1.12 7.58 -0.07
C PHE A 41 0.61 6.54 0.94
N GLY A 42 -0.20 7.01 1.90
CA GLY A 42 -0.58 6.23 3.07
C GLY A 42 0.53 6.18 4.12
N CYS A 43 1.19 7.30 4.38
CA CYS A 43 2.33 7.39 5.28
C CYS A 43 2.01 7.03 6.74
N GLY A 44 0.72 6.95 7.09
CA GLY A 44 0.24 6.63 8.41
C GLY A 44 0.81 7.54 9.49
N CYS A 45 1.21 6.96 10.61
CA CYS A 45 1.87 7.68 11.69
C CYS A 45 3.40 7.82 11.49
N GLY A 46 3.86 7.79 10.22
CA GLY A 46 5.24 8.07 9.85
C GLY A 46 6.23 6.93 10.13
N ARG A 47 5.80 5.67 9.99
CA ARG A 47 6.67 4.52 10.17
C ARG A 47 7.86 4.56 9.21
N ILE A 48 7.60 4.67 7.92
CA ILE A 48 8.65 4.74 6.89
C ILE A 48 9.39 6.09 6.99
N ALA A 49 8.67 7.20 7.16
CA ALA A 49 9.27 8.52 7.33
C ALA A 49 10.33 8.56 8.43
N ARG A 50 10.04 7.93 9.57
CA ARG A 50 10.98 7.87 10.69
C ARG A 50 12.23 7.06 10.35
N GLN A 51 12.08 5.92 9.68
CA GLN A 51 13.20 5.09 9.24
C GLN A 51 14.06 5.83 8.21
N LEU A 52 13.43 6.55 7.27
CA LEU A 52 14.12 7.36 6.27
C LEU A 52 14.91 8.51 6.90
N LEU A 53 14.36 9.17 7.95
CA LEU A 53 15.07 10.20 8.71
C LEU A 53 16.31 9.65 9.43
N GLN A 54 16.36 8.37 9.72
CA GLN A 54 17.46 7.70 10.42
C GLN A 54 18.50 7.09 9.46
N GLN A 55 18.28 7.14 8.13
CA GLN A 55 19.31 6.74 7.17
C GLN A 55 20.56 7.62 7.30
N ARG A 56 21.74 7.07 6.96
CA ARG A 56 22.98 7.87 6.87
C ARG A 56 22.84 9.02 5.89
N GLU A 57 22.08 8.77 4.81
CA GLU A 57 21.71 9.76 3.79
C GLU A 57 20.18 9.81 3.69
N PRO A 58 19.52 10.65 4.50
CA PRO A 58 18.08 10.85 4.40
C PRO A 58 17.65 11.44 3.06
N PRO A 59 16.40 11.23 2.62
CA PRO A 59 15.87 11.87 1.42
C PRO A 59 16.02 13.38 1.45
N GLY A 60 16.38 13.97 0.32
CA GLY A 60 16.45 15.42 0.17
C GLY A 60 15.09 16.08 0.29
N LYS A 61 14.05 15.43 -0.23
CA LYS A 61 12.66 15.82 -0.09
C LYS A 61 11.78 14.61 0.20
N TYR A 62 10.85 14.77 1.14
CA TYR A 62 9.85 13.78 1.49
C TYR A 62 8.48 14.43 1.65
N VAL A 63 7.48 13.86 1.00
CA VAL A 63 6.07 14.25 1.16
C VAL A 63 5.27 13.01 1.58
N GLY A 64 4.76 13.03 2.82
CA GLY A 64 3.85 12.01 3.32
C GLY A 64 2.40 12.47 3.18
N VAL A 65 1.55 11.61 2.62
CA VAL A 65 0.10 11.86 2.53
C VAL A 65 -0.67 10.74 3.22
N ASP A 66 -1.67 11.11 3.99
CA ASP A 66 -2.57 10.15 4.65
C ASP A 66 -3.94 10.77 4.91
N LEU A 67 -4.98 9.93 4.93
CA LEU A 67 -6.36 10.35 5.20
C LEU A 67 -6.67 10.45 6.71
N HIS A 68 -5.83 9.89 7.59
CA HIS A 68 -6.06 9.93 9.02
C HIS A 68 -5.48 11.20 9.64
N ARG A 69 -6.34 12.18 9.94
CA ARG A 69 -5.97 13.49 10.47
C ARG A 69 -5.07 13.44 11.72
N GLY A 70 -5.33 12.49 12.63
CA GLY A 70 -4.56 12.34 13.88
C GLY A 70 -3.11 11.90 13.63
N MET A 71 -2.90 11.01 12.66
CA MET A 71 -1.56 10.55 12.25
C MET A 71 -0.76 11.69 11.63
N ILE A 72 -1.35 12.42 10.68
CA ILE A 72 -0.71 13.58 10.04
C ILE A 72 -0.37 14.67 11.07
N ARG A 73 -1.28 14.96 12.01
CA ARG A 73 -0.99 15.90 13.10
C ARG A 73 0.21 15.46 13.93
N TRP A 74 0.30 14.17 14.22
CA TRP A 74 1.44 13.62 14.96
C TRP A 74 2.75 13.75 14.16
N CYS A 75 2.75 13.40 12.88
CA CYS A 75 3.92 13.51 11.99
C CYS A 75 4.39 14.96 11.85
N ARG A 76 3.48 15.90 11.63
CA ARG A 76 3.79 17.34 11.57
C ARG A 76 4.43 17.84 12.85
N LYS A 77 3.96 17.39 14.02
CA LYS A 77 4.50 17.80 15.31
C LYS A 77 5.86 17.18 15.63
N ASN A 78 6.08 15.92 15.25
CA ASN A 78 7.19 15.13 15.79
C ASN A 78 8.27 14.74 14.76
N LEU A 79 7.91 14.64 13.48
CA LEU A 79 8.86 14.25 12.43
C LEU A 79 9.24 15.41 11.52
N GLN A 80 8.29 16.23 11.12
CA GLN A 80 8.57 17.37 10.23
C GLN A 80 9.63 18.33 10.76
N PRO A 81 9.72 18.67 12.08
CA PRO A 81 10.77 19.55 12.58
C PRO A 81 12.18 18.95 12.55
N LEU A 82 12.31 17.63 12.30
CA LEU A 82 13.60 16.95 12.24
C LEU A 82 14.32 17.13 10.90
N SER A 83 13.61 17.56 9.84
CA SER A 83 14.19 17.84 8.53
C SER A 83 13.35 18.87 7.77
N GLN A 84 13.98 19.89 7.23
CA GLN A 84 13.31 20.93 6.42
C GLN A 84 12.72 20.37 5.11
N GLY A 85 13.21 19.23 4.64
CA GLY A 85 12.73 18.57 3.43
C GLY A 85 11.50 17.67 3.63
N PHE A 86 11.00 17.52 4.88
CA PHE A 86 9.90 16.61 5.20
C PHE A 86 8.60 17.38 5.42
N GLU A 87 7.59 17.02 4.63
CA GLU A 87 6.24 17.59 4.71
C GLU A 87 5.19 16.48 4.86
N PHE A 88 4.09 16.78 5.56
CA PHE A 88 2.99 15.82 5.75
C PHE A 88 1.65 16.48 5.43
N HIS A 89 0.84 15.84 4.58
CA HIS A 89 -0.42 16.36 4.09
C HIS A 89 -1.58 15.45 4.44
N HIS A 90 -2.62 16.03 5.04
CA HIS A 90 -3.88 15.35 5.27
C HIS A 90 -4.73 15.43 4.00
N GLN A 91 -5.14 14.29 3.47
CA GLN A 91 -6.16 14.20 2.44
C GLN A 91 -7.47 13.79 3.09
N ASP A 92 -8.45 14.68 3.09
CA ASP A 92 -9.75 14.47 3.74
C ASP A 92 -10.67 13.60 2.88
N ILE A 93 -10.25 12.35 2.65
CA ILE A 93 -10.96 11.36 1.85
C ILE A 93 -11.66 10.39 2.79
N ARG A 94 -12.89 10.05 2.47
CA ARG A 94 -13.69 9.12 3.25
C ARG A 94 -13.11 7.71 3.22
N ASN A 95 -12.97 7.12 4.40
CA ASN A 95 -12.71 5.69 4.59
C ASN A 95 -13.43 5.23 5.85
N PRO A 96 -14.26 4.18 5.79
CA PRO A 96 -15.07 3.74 6.94
C PRO A 96 -14.28 3.49 8.21
N GLY A 97 -13.09 2.92 8.12
CA GLY A 97 -12.25 2.57 9.27
C GLY A 97 -11.38 3.69 9.82
N LEU A 98 -10.89 4.60 8.95
CA LEU A 98 -9.86 5.57 9.31
C LEU A 98 -10.31 7.02 9.26
N ASN A 99 -11.26 7.36 8.37
CA ASN A 99 -11.81 8.72 8.20
C ASN A 99 -13.28 8.68 7.76
N PRO A 100 -14.21 8.21 8.61
CA PRO A 100 -15.61 7.98 8.21
C PRO A 100 -16.37 9.23 7.82
N MET A 101 -15.92 10.41 8.26
CA MET A 101 -16.53 11.72 7.98
C MET A 101 -15.83 12.49 6.86
N GLY A 102 -14.88 11.86 6.16
CA GLY A 102 -14.17 12.47 5.03
C GLY A 102 -15.04 12.66 3.80
N SER A 103 -14.51 13.37 2.82
CA SER A 103 -15.15 13.60 1.53
C SER A 103 -15.11 12.37 0.64
N ASP A 104 -16.15 12.13 -0.14
CA ASP A 104 -16.15 11.10 -1.19
C ASP A 104 -15.32 11.50 -2.43
N THR A 105 -14.81 12.73 -2.46
CA THR A 105 -14.00 13.23 -3.57
C THR A 105 -12.54 12.81 -3.39
N LEU A 106 -12.01 12.06 -4.36
CA LEU A 106 -10.59 11.74 -4.41
C LEU A 106 -9.76 13.00 -4.69
N LEU A 107 -8.64 13.14 -4.00
CA LEU A 107 -7.77 14.31 -4.11
C LEU A 107 -6.44 13.90 -4.78
N PRO A 108 -5.92 14.73 -5.71
CA PRO A 108 -4.61 14.49 -6.31
C PRO A 108 -3.48 14.59 -5.27
N PHE A 109 -2.33 14.01 -5.59
CA PHE A 109 -1.15 14.19 -4.75
C PHE A 109 -0.70 15.66 -4.74
N PRO A 110 -0.33 16.21 -3.57
CA PRO A 110 0.07 17.62 -3.42
C PRO A 110 1.51 17.86 -3.91
N VAL A 111 1.85 17.30 -5.05
CA VAL A 111 3.18 17.38 -5.67
C VAL A 111 3.05 17.67 -7.16
N GLN A 112 4.09 18.28 -7.74
CA GLN A 112 4.13 18.63 -9.15
C GLN A 112 4.29 17.39 -10.04
N ASP A 113 3.90 17.53 -11.30
CA ASP A 113 4.12 16.53 -12.33
C ASP A 113 5.62 16.25 -12.52
N ASN A 114 5.96 15.00 -12.81
CA ASN A 114 7.31 14.57 -13.14
C ASN A 114 8.39 14.92 -12.09
N ALA A 115 8.01 14.97 -10.81
CA ALA A 115 8.90 15.43 -9.75
C ALA A 115 9.42 14.30 -8.84
N VAL A 116 8.63 13.23 -8.65
CA VAL A 116 8.89 12.18 -7.65
C VAL A 116 9.83 11.13 -8.21
N THR A 117 10.93 10.89 -7.50
CA THR A 117 11.91 9.85 -7.88
C THR A 117 11.61 8.50 -7.24
N LEU A 118 10.99 8.49 -6.04
CA LEU A 118 10.50 7.27 -5.39
C LEU A 118 9.10 7.51 -4.81
N LEU A 119 8.10 6.81 -5.34
CA LEU A 119 6.77 6.76 -4.76
C LEU A 119 6.62 5.46 -3.97
N LEU A 120 6.15 5.57 -2.75
CA LEU A 120 5.80 4.45 -1.88
C LEU A 120 4.29 4.42 -1.66
N ALA A 121 3.67 3.25 -1.81
CA ALA A 121 2.27 3.02 -1.45
C ALA A 121 2.17 1.67 -0.74
N TRP A 122 2.56 1.67 0.54
CA TRP A 122 2.65 0.45 1.34
C TRP A 122 1.33 0.15 2.04
N SER A 123 0.66 -0.94 1.65
CA SER A 123 -0.67 -1.33 2.15
C SER A 123 -1.74 -0.27 1.91
N VAL A 124 -1.71 0.41 0.76
CA VAL A 124 -2.75 1.38 0.37
C VAL A 124 -3.68 0.77 -0.67
N PHE A 125 -3.15 0.22 -1.76
CA PHE A 125 -3.97 -0.38 -2.81
C PHE A 125 -4.73 -1.62 -2.36
N THR A 126 -4.37 -2.20 -1.23
CA THR A 126 -5.13 -3.25 -0.55
C THR A 126 -6.36 -2.72 0.21
N HIS A 127 -6.57 -1.39 0.25
CA HIS A 127 -7.61 -0.72 1.03
C HIS A 127 -8.38 0.36 0.24
N VAL A 128 -8.32 0.32 -1.08
CA VAL A 128 -9.08 1.21 -1.98
C VAL A 128 -9.90 0.38 -2.95
N ASP A 129 -11.03 0.93 -3.41
CA ASP A 129 -11.83 0.30 -4.45
C ASP A 129 -11.20 0.47 -5.85
N GLU A 130 -11.84 -0.13 -6.86
CA GLU A 130 -11.36 -0.12 -8.24
C GLU A 130 -11.25 1.30 -8.81
N ALA A 131 -12.24 2.17 -8.53
CA ALA A 131 -12.24 3.54 -9.03
C ALA A 131 -11.12 4.39 -8.41
N ALA A 132 -10.89 4.24 -7.10
CA ALA A 132 -9.80 4.91 -6.40
C ALA A 132 -8.43 4.35 -6.83
N ALA A 133 -8.33 3.04 -7.06
CA ALA A 133 -7.10 2.44 -7.57
C ALA A 133 -6.75 2.98 -8.96
N GLU A 134 -7.71 3.09 -9.87
CA GLU A 134 -7.52 3.71 -11.19
C GLU A 134 -7.08 5.17 -11.06
N PHE A 135 -7.76 5.95 -10.24
CA PHE A 135 -7.43 7.36 -10.00
C PHE A 135 -5.97 7.50 -9.51
N TYR A 136 -5.59 6.73 -8.50
CA TYR A 136 -4.25 6.86 -7.93
C TYR A 136 -3.15 6.28 -8.83
N LEU A 137 -3.42 5.28 -9.68
CA LEU A 137 -2.45 4.86 -10.69
C LEU A 137 -2.20 5.97 -11.73
N ARG A 138 -3.24 6.75 -12.12
CA ARG A 138 -3.04 7.95 -12.96
C ARG A 138 -2.19 9.01 -12.25
N GLU A 139 -2.43 9.22 -10.96
CA GLU A 139 -1.65 10.15 -10.16
C GLU A 139 -0.19 9.67 -10.00
N VAL A 140 0.04 8.37 -9.81
CA VAL A 140 1.39 7.77 -9.83
C VAL A 140 2.09 8.11 -11.16
N ALA A 141 1.43 7.88 -12.30
CA ALA A 141 1.99 8.18 -13.61
C ALA A 141 2.26 9.69 -13.81
N ARG A 142 1.37 10.55 -13.27
CA ARG A 142 1.53 12.02 -13.36
C ARG A 142 2.76 12.52 -12.60
N VAL A 143 2.94 12.05 -11.37
CA VAL A 143 3.94 12.62 -10.46
C VAL A 143 5.33 12.01 -10.63
N LEU A 144 5.46 10.78 -11.15
CA LEU A 144 6.76 10.14 -11.31
C LEU A 144 7.64 10.92 -12.30
N ALA A 145 8.87 11.19 -11.88
CA ALA A 145 9.93 11.66 -12.77
C ALA A 145 10.19 10.63 -13.90
N PRO A 146 10.83 11.00 -15.02
CA PRO A 146 11.09 10.07 -16.11
C PRO A 146 11.78 8.77 -15.68
N GLU A 147 12.76 8.85 -14.78
CA GLU A 147 13.49 7.71 -14.22
C GLU A 147 12.96 7.28 -12.84
N GLY A 148 11.86 7.89 -12.39
CA GLY A 148 11.23 7.58 -11.10
C GLY A 148 10.64 6.19 -11.05
N VAL A 149 10.55 5.66 -9.83
CA VAL A 149 9.97 4.35 -9.54
C VAL A 149 8.85 4.47 -8.51
N ALA A 150 7.84 3.60 -8.62
CA ALA A 150 6.80 3.48 -7.61
C ALA A 150 6.80 2.06 -7.04
N LEU A 151 7.01 1.91 -5.74
CA LEU A 151 6.84 0.67 -5.00
C LEU A 151 5.46 0.64 -4.37
N THR A 152 4.63 -0.27 -4.83
CA THR A 152 3.25 -0.43 -4.38
C THR A 152 2.99 -1.85 -3.89
N THR A 153 2.02 -2.04 -3.01
CA THR A 153 1.66 -3.38 -2.53
C THR A 153 0.20 -3.71 -2.82
N TRP A 154 -0.04 -4.97 -3.21
CA TRP A 154 -1.32 -5.46 -3.71
C TRP A 154 -1.66 -6.85 -3.19
N PHE A 155 -2.94 -7.12 -2.95
CA PHE A 155 -3.45 -8.48 -2.98
C PHE A 155 -3.89 -8.80 -4.41
N LEU A 156 -3.48 -9.95 -4.92
CA LEU A 156 -3.77 -10.34 -6.30
C LEU A 156 -4.49 -11.68 -6.38
N PHE A 157 -5.36 -11.82 -7.37
CA PHE A 157 -5.93 -13.09 -7.79
C PHE A 157 -5.89 -13.19 -9.32
N ASP A 158 -6.13 -14.40 -9.83
CA ASP A 158 -6.33 -14.64 -11.24
C ASP A 158 -7.81 -14.88 -11.50
N LYS A 159 -8.44 -14.01 -12.27
CA LYS A 159 -9.87 -14.09 -12.60
C LYS A 159 -10.21 -15.37 -13.38
N THR A 160 -9.25 -15.94 -14.09
CA THR A 160 -9.46 -17.20 -14.83
C THR A 160 -9.76 -18.39 -13.91
N ASP A 161 -9.37 -18.31 -12.62
CA ASP A 161 -9.71 -19.30 -11.60
C ASP A 161 -11.19 -19.22 -11.16
N TYR A 162 -11.90 -18.17 -11.59
CA TYR A 162 -13.29 -17.87 -11.21
C TYR A 162 -14.19 -17.67 -12.44
N PRO A 163 -14.49 -18.74 -13.21
CA PRO A 163 -15.18 -18.61 -14.50
C PRO A 163 -16.59 -18.02 -14.43
N MET A 164 -17.17 -17.92 -13.25
CA MET A 164 -18.47 -17.28 -13.02
C MET A 164 -18.40 -15.76 -12.86
N MET A 165 -17.21 -15.19 -12.70
CA MET A 165 -17.07 -13.73 -12.58
C MET A 165 -17.37 -13.05 -13.92
N GLN A 166 -18.08 -11.92 -13.84
CA GLN A 166 -18.38 -11.11 -15.01
C GLN A 166 -17.16 -10.27 -15.42
N GLU A 167 -17.13 -9.86 -16.70
CA GLU A 167 -16.00 -9.08 -17.24
C GLU A 167 -15.70 -7.79 -16.47
N PHE A 168 -16.75 -7.14 -15.94
CA PHE A 168 -16.62 -5.90 -15.18
C PHE A 168 -16.19 -6.08 -13.72
N GLN A 169 -16.15 -7.32 -13.20
CA GLN A 169 -15.74 -7.61 -11.83
C GLN A 169 -14.23 -7.83 -11.80
N ASN A 170 -13.46 -6.85 -11.35
CA ASN A 170 -11.99 -6.92 -11.34
C ASN A 170 -11.41 -6.89 -9.92
N ALA A 171 -12.28 -6.88 -8.90
CA ALA A 171 -11.87 -6.91 -7.52
C ALA A 171 -12.74 -7.85 -6.68
N LEU A 172 -12.14 -8.45 -5.67
CA LEU A 172 -12.80 -9.21 -4.62
C LEU A 172 -12.68 -8.48 -3.28
N PHE A 173 -13.73 -8.55 -2.48
CA PHE A 173 -13.79 -7.90 -1.17
C PHE A 173 -13.94 -8.96 -0.09
N ILE A 174 -13.11 -8.89 0.97
CA ILE A 174 -13.18 -9.83 2.09
C ILE A 174 -14.34 -9.48 3.02
N ASN A 175 -14.64 -8.19 3.15
CA ASN A 175 -15.69 -7.70 4.03
C ASN A 175 -16.77 -6.97 3.21
N PRO A 176 -18.01 -7.50 3.10
CA PRO A 176 -19.07 -6.87 2.33
C PRO A 176 -19.63 -5.58 2.97
N VAL A 177 -19.43 -5.39 4.29
CA VAL A 177 -19.88 -4.19 5.01
C VAL A 177 -18.89 -3.03 4.84
N ASP A 178 -17.60 -3.36 4.76
CA ASP A 178 -16.52 -2.42 4.49
C ASP A 178 -15.63 -3.00 3.38
N PRO A 179 -15.99 -2.80 2.11
CA PRO A 179 -15.21 -3.32 0.98
C PRO A 179 -13.74 -2.90 1.02
N THR A 180 -13.44 -1.71 1.55
CA THR A 180 -12.07 -1.17 1.63
C THR A 180 -11.24 -1.78 2.76
N ASN A 181 -11.82 -2.66 3.59
CA ASN A 181 -11.07 -3.36 4.63
C ASN A 181 -9.98 -4.26 4.05
N ALA A 182 -10.26 -4.98 2.94
CA ALA A 182 -9.25 -5.68 2.15
C ALA A 182 -9.79 -5.92 0.73
N VAL A 183 -9.07 -5.40 -0.25
CA VAL A 183 -9.41 -5.51 -1.67
C VAL A 183 -8.35 -6.33 -2.39
N ILE A 184 -8.79 -7.35 -3.12
CA ILE A 184 -7.94 -8.24 -3.89
C ILE A 184 -8.22 -7.96 -5.37
N PHE A 185 -7.22 -7.60 -6.16
CA PHE A 185 -7.38 -7.21 -7.56
C PHE A 185 -7.00 -8.32 -8.52
N ASP A 186 -7.72 -8.40 -9.65
CA ASP A 186 -7.32 -9.25 -10.76
C ASP A 186 -5.99 -8.78 -11.37
N LYS A 187 -5.03 -9.71 -11.52
CA LYS A 187 -3.71 -9.41 -12.06
C LYS A 187 -3.76 -8.86 -13.49
N VAL A 188 -4.71 -9.35 -14.32
CA VAL A 188 -4.84 -8.94 -15.72
C VAL A 188 -5.43 -7.54 -15.82
N TRP A 189 -6.44 -7.24 -14.98
CA TRP A 189 -6.98 -5.89 -14.88
C TRP A 189 -5.90 -4.90 -14.45
N LEU A 190 -5.11 -5.23 -13.42
CA LEU A 190 -4.05 -4.36 -12.93
C LEU A 190 -2.99 -4.08 -14.00
N ALA A 191 -2.54 -5.12 -14.72
CA ALA A 191 -1.59 -4.97 -15.83
C ALA A 191 -2.15 -4.05 -16.93
N SER A 192 -3.41 -4.26 -17.32
CA SER A 192 -4.09 -3.48 -18.35
C SER A 192 -4.30 -2.03 -17.91
N MET A 193 -4.66 -1.82 -16.64
CA MET A 193 -4.84 -0.50 -16.07
C MET A 193 -3.52 0.27 -16.01
N ALA A 194 -2.44 -0.37 -15.53
CA ALA A 194 -1.12 0.24 -15.49
C ALA A 194 -0.68 0.68 -16.89
N ALA A 195 -0.82 -0.19 -17.89
CA ALA A 195 -0.48 0.15 -19.29
C ALA A 195 -1.29 1.33 -19.83
N ARG A 196 -2.62 1.37 -19.55
CA ARG A 196 -3.50 2.48 -19.98
C ARG A 196 -3.08 3.84 -19.43
N VAL A 197 -2.52 3.87 -18.23
CA VAL A 197 -2.06 5.12 -17.59
C VAL A 197 -0.59 5.43 -17.90
N GLY A 198 0.07 4.60 -18.72
CA GLY A 198 1.47 4.79 -19.07
C GLY A 198 2.46 4.32 -18.01
N LEU A 199 2.09 3.32 -17.21
CA LEU A 199 2.96 2.64 -16.26
C LEU A 199 3.29 1.23 -16.73
N ALA A 200 4.50 0.78 -16.47
CA ALA A 200 4.96 -0.58 -16.72
C ALA A 200 5.42 -1.22 -15.40
N PRO A 201 4.95 -2.41 -15.02
CA PRO A 201 5.54 -3.17 -13.94
C PRO A 201 6.92 -3.66 -14.40
N VAL A 202 7.96 -3.25 -13.68
CA VAL A 202 9.36 -3.61 -14.03
C VAL A 202 9.94 -4.63 -13.06
N ARG A 203 9.28 -4.85 -11.93
CA ARG A 203 9.66 -5.86 -10.95
C ARG A 203 8.45 -6.32 -10.16
N LEU A 204 8.30 -7.63 -10.04
CA LEU A 204 7.28 -8.28 -9.23
C LEU A 204 7.99 -9.06 -8.12
N ILE A 205 7.65 -8.76 -6.88
CA ILE A 205 8.24 -9.41 -5.71
C ILE A 205 7.10 -10.18 -5.03
N PRO A 206 7.18 -11.53 -4.98
CA PRO A 206 6.14 -12.34 -4.37
C PRO A 206 6.00 -12.07 -2.88
N PRO A 207 4.86 -12.42 -2.27
CA PRO A 207 4.65 -12.28 -0.85
C PRO A 207 5.66 -13.09 -0.06
N ASP A 208 6.53 -12.42 0.67
CA ASP A 208 7.52 -12.98 1.60
C ASP A 208 7.22 -12.58 3.05
N ILE A 209 6.23 -11.70 3.24
CA ILE A 209 5.88 -11.08 4.50
C ILE A 209 4.42 -11.34 4.83
N ARG A 210 4.10 -11.29 6.11
CA ARG A 210 2.74 -11.32 6.66
C ARG A 210 1.78 -10.47 5.84
N GLY A 211 0.65 -11.06 5.44
CA GLY A 211 -0.43 -10.36 4.75
C GLY A 211 -0.55 -10.67 3.26
N PHE A 212 0.31 -11.53 2.71
CA PHE A 212 0.19 -12.01 1.32
C PHE A 212 0.20 -10.90 0.26
N GLN A 213 0.87 -9.79 0.53
CA GLN A 213 0.94 -8.66 -0.37
C GLN A 213 2.07 -8.84 -1.38
N TRP A 214 1.73 -8.80 -2.65
CA TRP A 214 2.69 -8.64 -3.73
C TRP A 214 3.27 -7.23 -3.69
N ARG A 215 4.58 -7.10 -3.85
CA ARG A 215 5.23 -5.80 -4.07
C ARG A 215 5.47 -5.64 -5.57
N ILE A 216 4.99 -4.53 -6.13
CA ILE A 216 5.12 -4.22 -7.54
C ILE A 216 5.87 -2.91 -7.68
N VAL A 217 6.95 -2.95 -8.46
CA VAL A 217 7.68 -1.74 -8.83
C VAL A 217 7.22 -1.33 -10.22
N PHE A 218 6.65 -0.14 -10.30
CA PHE A 218 6.27 0.48 -11.57
C PHE A 218 7.28 1.55 -11.99
N ARG A 219 7.44 1.71 -13.30
CA ARG A 219 8.08 2.86 -13.94
C ARG A 219 7.12 3.45 -14.97
N ARG A 220 7.39 4.67 -15.40
CA ARG A 220 6.70 5.21 -16.58
C ARG A 220 7.11 4.40 -17.81
N GLN A 221 6.12 4.09 -18.64
CA GLN A 221 6.38 3.41 -19.89
C GLN A 221 7.11 4.35 -20.85
N SER A 222 8.27 3.95 -21.33
CA SER A 222 9.10 4.66 -22.27
C SER A 222 9.91 3.67 -23.10
N ALA A 223 10.57 4.16 -24.15
CA ALA A 223 11.48 3.32 -24.94
C ALA A 223 12.58 2.71 -24.05
N GLY A 224 12.74 1.40 -24.12
CA GLY A 224 13.69 0.63 -23.32
C GLY A 224 13.19 0.19 -21.93
N VAL A 225 11.96 0.50 -21.56
CA VAL A 225 11.31 -0.08 -20.37
C VAL A 225 10.51 -1.28 -20.78
N GLU A 226 11.00 -2.47 -20.45
CA GLU A 226 10.33 -3.74 -20.73
C GLU A 226 9.44 -4.13 -19.53
N PRO A 227 8.11 -4.26 -19.71
CA PRO A 227 7.22 -4.71 -18.64
C PRO A 227 7.47 -6.18 -18.31
N VAL A 228 7.46 -6.48 -17.01
CA VAL A 228 7.50 -7.84 -16.48
C VAL A 228 6.05 -8.38 -16.40
N GLY A 229 5.82 -9.55 -16.98
CA GLY A 229 4.53 -10.24 -16.91
C GLY A 229 4.25 -10.82 -15.52
N PHE A 230 2.98 -10.82 -15.11
CA PHE A 230 2.57 -11.50 -13.88
C PHE A 230 2.73 -13.03 -14.03
N PRO A 231 3.16 -13.73 -12.94
CA PRO A 231 3.27 -15.19 -12.99
C PRO A 231 1.89 -15.84 -13.17
N GLU A 232 1.88 -17.03 -13.77
CA GLU A 232 0.65 -17.84 -13.91
C GLU A 232 0.12 -18.22 -12.52
N ASP A 233 1.00 -18.70 -11.65
CA ASP A 233 0.67 -19.07 -10.28
C ASP A 233 0.96 -17.91 -9.32
N LEU A 234 -0.09 -17.34 -8.75
CA LEU A 234 -0.01 -16.28 -7.74
C LEU A 234 0.10 -16.80 -6.31
N ALA A 235 -0.09 -18.11 -6.11
CA ALA A 235 -0.03 -18.69 -4.77
C ALA A 235 1.41 -18.62 -4.24
N PRO A 236 1.63 -18.01 -3.09
CA PRO A 236 2.95 -17.98 -2.48
C PRO A 236 3.32 -19.40 -2.03
N LYS A 237 4.32 -19.97 -2.70
CA LYS A 237 4.81 -21.31 -2.35
C LYS A 237 5.42 -21.30 -0.96
N GLY A 238 4.95 -22.19 -0.09
CA GLY A 238 5.52 -22.40 1.24
C GLY A 238 5.03 -21.44 2.33
N ILE A 239 4.03 -20.61 2.09
CA ILE A 239 3.40 -19.83 3.15
C ILE A 239 2.20 -20.61 3.70
N GLU A 240 2.37 -21.24 4.86
CA GLU A 240 1.26 -21.81 5.61
C GLU A 240 0.36 -20.68 6.14
N ARG A 241 -0.96 -20.84 5.99
CA ARG A 241 -1.91 -19.93 6.64
C ARG A 241 -1.73 -20.07 8.16
N PRO A 242 -1.49 -18.98 8.89
CA PRO A 242 -1.53 -19.06 10.33
C PRO A 242 -2.92 -19.57 10.76
N PRO A 243 -3.01 -20.47 11.74
CA PRO A 243 -4.29 -20.94 12.24
C PRO A 243 -5.13 -19.74 12.70
N LEU A 244 -6.43 -19.78 12.42
CA LEU A 244 -7.36 -18.76 12.90
C LEU A 244 -7.31 -18.81 14.44
N THR A 245 -6.96 -17.69 15.05
CA THR A 245 -7.11 -17.56 16.50
C THR A 245 -8.59 -17.48 16.85
N PRO A 246 -9.05 -18.03 17.99
CA PRO A 246 -10.46 -18.00 18.40
C PRO A 246 -11.09 -16.60 18.32
N ALA A 247 -10.40 -15.57 18.77
CA ALA A 247 -10.84 -14.17 18.68
C ALA A 247 -11.04 -13.68 17.23
N ARG A 248 -10.34 -14.26 16.26
CA ARG A 248 -10.46 -13.89 14.83
C ARG A 248 -11.58 -14.68 14.16
N ALA A 249 -11.86 -15.89 14.64
CA ALA A 249 -12.98 -16.71 14.18
C ALA A 249 -14.32 -16.07 14.62
N GLU A 250 -14.42 -15.58 15.85
CA GLU A 250 -15.59 -14.86 16.37
C GLU A 250 -15.87 -13.56 15.59
N THR A 251 -14.83 -12.81 15.25
CA THR A 251 -14.98 -11.57 14.47
C THR A 251 -15.43 -11.83 13.02
N LEU A 252 -15.16 -13.01 12.47
CA LEU A 252 -15.55 -13.41 11.12
C LEU A 252 -16.89 -14.12 11.09
N GLY A 253 -17.56 -14.33 12.23
CA GLY A 253 -18.86 -15.01 12.31
C GLY A 253 -18.81 -16.49 11.87
N VAL A 254 -17.64 -17.12 11.91
CA VAL A 254 -17.50 -18.55 11.68
C VAL A 254 -17.88 -19.26 12.98
N ALA A 255 -19.16 -19.62 13.10
CA ALA A 255 -19.62 -20.47 14.17
C ALA A 255 -18.92 -21.83 14.09
N ASP A 256 -18.48 -22.33 15.23
CA ASP A 256 -17.89 -23.67 15.38
C ASP A 256 -18.88 -24.72 14.84
N ALA A 257 -18.51 -25.38 13.75
CA ALA A 257 -19.31 -26.44 13.13
C ALA A 257 -19.15 -27.80 13.88
N THR A 258 -18.95 -27.76 15.18
CA THR A 258 -18.70 -28.97 16.01
C THR A 258 -19.72 -29.23 17.10
N ASP A 259 -20.99 -28.78 16.94
CA ASP A 259 -22.10 -29.29 17.75
C ASP A 259 -23.12 -29.92 16.83
N ASP A 260 -22.91 -31.19 16.50
CA ASP A 260 -23.97 -32.12 16.08
C ASP A 260 -24.50 -32.83 17.34
N PRO A 261 -25.69 -32.48 17.83
CA PRO A 261 -26.31 -33.24 18.91
C PRO A 261 -26.83 -34.57 18.34
N GLN A 262 -26.12 -35.63 18.66
CA GLN A 262 -26.63 -36.98 18.44
C GLN A 262 -28.01 -37.14 19.05
N HIS A 263 -28.89 -37.62 18.22
CA HIS A 263 -30.21 -38.15 18.55
C HIS A 263 -30.21 -39.15 19.74
N ASP A 264 -31.15 -38.95 20.64
CA ASP A 264 -31.94 -40.00 21.25
C ASP A 264 -33.45 -39.76 20.99
#